data_45319cdab7eeefd36e8d010a69233039
#
_entry.id   45319cdab7eeefd36e8d010a69233039
#
_cell.length_a   1.000
_cell.length_b   1.000
_cell.length_c   1.000
_cell.angle_alpha   90.00
_cell.angle_beta   90.00
_cell.angle_gamma   90.00
#
_symmetry.space_group_name_H-M   'P 1'
#
loop_
_entity.id
_entity.type
_entity.pdbx_description
1 polymer ?
#
loop_
_entity_poly.entity_id
_entity_poly.type
_entity_poly.pdbx_seq_one_letter_code
_entity_poly.pdbx_strand_id
1 'polypeptide(L)'
;MSGGRILIGTLGLDQHEVGAVTVARLLRDAGFEVVYTGRFNLPPGLVKTAEEESVDVIGLSCHSWEYLHYTDELLAGLAAAGLAIPVVLGGSVITAADRATLLAKGVAAAFGPGALPEDIIATMRRLVAAGVAPPP
;
A
#
# COMPACT_ATOMS: atom_id res chain seq x y z
N MET A 1 -14.18 16.80 4.04
CA MET A 1 -13.24 16.47 2.96
C MET A 1 -12.41 15.27 3.37
N SER A 2 -12.24 14.33 2.47
CA SER A 2 -11.40 13.19 2.77
C SER A 2 -9.92 13.60 2.68
N GLY A 3 -9.08 12.94 3.46
CA GLY A 3 -7.63 13.13 3.41
C GLY A 3 -6.97 12.43 2.24
N GLY A 4 -7.72 11.84 1.35
CA GLY A 4 -7.28 11.03 0.23
C GLY A 4 -7.91 9.65 0.29
N ARG A 5 -7.81 8.90 -0.81
CA ARG A 5 -8.36 7.55 -0.93
C ARG A 5 -7.22 6.53 -0.98
N ILE A 6 -7.24 5.58 -0.06
CA ILE A 6 -6.19 4.59 0.09
C ILE A 6 -6.78 3.19 -0.06
N LEU A 7 -6.18 2.39 -0.94
CA LEU A 7 -6.51 0.97 -1.05
C LEU A 7 -5.72 0.21 0.02
N ILE A 8 -6.40 -0.59 0.82
CA ILE A 8 -5.77 -1.46 1.82
C ILE A 8 -6.22 -2.90 1.59
N GLY A 9 -5.27 -3.81 1.59
CA GLY A 9 -5.54 -5.24 1.45
C GLY A 9 -4.35 -6.07 1.84
N THR A 10 -4.53 -7.40 1.80
CA THR A 10 -3.47 -8.37 2.05
C THR A 10 -2.97 -8.91 0.72
N LEU A 11 -1.66 -8.83 0.50
CA LEU A 11 -1.04 -9.20 -0.77
C LEU A 11 -0.87 -10.71 -0.90
N GLY A 12 -1.19 -11.21 -2.10
CA GLY A 12 -0.99 -12.60 -2.45
C GLY A 12 -2.06 -13.53 -1.87
N LEU A 13 -1.67 -14.77 -1.60
CA LEU A 13 -2.56 -15.81 -1.10
C LEU A 13 -2.57 -15.91 0.43
N ASP A 14 -2.09 -14.89 1.10
CA ASP A 14 -1.98 -14.82 2.55
C ASP A 14 -3.35 -14.67 3.20
N GLN A 15 -3.59 -15.42 4.27
CA GLN A 15 -4.84 -15.41 5.02
C GLN A 15 -4.79 -14.47 6.25
N HIS A 16 -3.66 -13.87 6.54
CA HIS A 16 -3.45 -13.04 7.74
C HIS A 16 -4.00 -11.63 7.50
N GLU A 17 -5.23 -11.43 7.89
CA GLU A 17 -5.98 -10.21 7.60
C GLU A 17 -5.97 -9.17 8.73
N VAL A 18 -5.61 -9.57 9.95
CA VAL A 18 -5.74 -8.72 11.13
C VAL A 18 -4.97 -7.40 10.98
N GLY A 19 -3.75 -7.46 10.46
CA GLY A 19 -2.93 -6.27 10.26
C GLY A 19 -3.56 -5.30 9.27
N ALA A 20 -4.09 -5.81 8.16
CA ALA A 20 -4.75 -4.98 7.16
C ALA A 20 -6.03 -4.32 7.71
N VAL A 21 -6.84 -5.07 8.46
CA VAL A 21 -8.06 -4.54 9.08
C VAL A 21 -7.71 -3.44 10.08
N THR A 22 -6.68 -3.64 10.89
CA THR A 22 -6.24 -2.66 11.89
C THR A 22 -5.78 -1.36 11.23
N VAL A 23 -4.97 -1.47 10.17
CA VAL A 23 -4.48 -0.29 9.44
C VAL A 23 -5.63 0.42 8.73
N ALA A 24 -6.56 -0.33 8.13
CA ALA A 24 -7.74 0.26 7.48
C ALA A 24 -8.54 1.11 8.46
N ARG A 25 -8.78 0.60 9.66
CA ARG A 25 -9.49 1.34 10.71
C ARG A 25 -8.70 2.57 11.14
N LEU A 26 -7.40 2.40 11.37
CA LEU A 26 -6.51 3.50 11.75
C LEU A 26 -6.59 4.66 10.74
N LEU A 27 -6.54 4.35 9.46
CA LEU A 27 -6.56 5.37 8.42
C LEU A 27 -7.93 6.02 8.27
N ARG A 28 -9.03 5.25 8.41
CA ARG A 28 -10.37 5.83 8.43
C ARG A 28 -10.54 6.82 9.58
N ASP A 29 -10.06 6.45 10.77
CA ASP A 29 -10.14 7.32 11.94
C ASP A 29 -9.30 8.59 11.76
N ALA A 30 -8.24 8.52 10.94
CA ALA A 30 -7.41 9.68 10.62
C ALA A 30 -7.96 10.56 9.50
N GLY A 31 -9.11 10.20 8.91
CA GLY A 31 -9.79 11.03 7.91
C GLY A 31 -9.60 10.61 6.46
N PHE A 32 -8.95 9.47 6.20
CA PHE A 32 -8.84 8.94 4.84
C PHE A 32 -10.09 8.14 4.44
N GLU A 33 -10.39 8.14 3.15
CA GLU A 33 -11.27 7.14 2.58
C GLU A 33 -10.45 5.87 2.34
N VAL A 34 -10.98 4.71 2.75
CA VAL A 34 -10.29 3.43 2.59
C VAL A 34 -11.12 2.51 1.72
N VAL A 35 -10.51 2.04 0.64
CA VAL A 35 -11.04 0.97 -0.19
C VAL A 35 -10.39 -0.31 0.32
N TYR A 36 -11.15 -1.12 1.05
CA TYR A 36 -10.63 -2.34 1.65
C TYR A 36 -10.91 -3.53 0.74
N THR A 37 -9.86 -4.21 0.27
CA THR A 37 -9.98 -5.31 -0.68
C THR A 37 -9.88 -6.70 -0.05
N GLY A 38 -9.67 -6.77 1.27
CA GLY A 38 -9.63 -8.05 1.97
C GLY A 38 -8.38 -8.86 1.70
N ARG A 39 -8.55 -10.20 1.68
CA ARG A 39 -7.48 -11.17 1.48
C ARG A 39 -7.36 -11.57 0.02
N PHE A 40 -6.27 -12.26 -0.32
CA PHE A 40 -6.06 -12.91 -1.63
C PHE A 40 -6.02 -11.94 -2.80
N ASN A 41 -5.31 -10.83 -2.61
CA ASN A 41 -5.16 -9.84 -3.68
C ASN A 41 -3.94 -10.15 -4.54
N LEU A 42 -4.17 -10.39 -5.82
CA LEU A 42 -3.10 -10.57 -6.80
C LEU A 42 -2.88 -9.29 -7.60
N PRO A 43 -1.67 -9.06 -8.12
CA PRO A 43 -1.34 -7.79 -8.79
C PRO A 43 -2.31 -7.34 -9.88
N PRO A 44 -2.78 -8.18 -10.81
CA PRO A 44 -3.71 -7.70 -11.83
C PRO A 44 -5.01 -7.15 -11.26
N GLY A 45 -5.57 -7.80 -10.23
CA GLY A 45 -6.78 -7.33 -9.57
C GLY A 45 -6.56 -6.04 -8.79
N LEU A 46 -5.40 -5.89 -8.17
CA LEU A 46 -5.04 -4.67 -7.44
C LEU A 46 -4.90 -3.49 -8.40
N VAL A 47 -4.24 -3.67 -9.53
CA VAL A 47 -4.10 -2.63 -10.54
C VAL A 47 -5.47 -2.19 -11.03
N LYS A 48 -6.35 -3.14 -11.34
CA LYS A 48 -7.70 -2.85 -11.82
C LYS A 48 -8.51 -2.07 -10.79
N THR A 49 -8.51 -2.53 -9.53
CA THR A 49 -9.25 -1.86 -8.46
C THR A 49 -8.69 -0.46 -8.20
N ALA A 50 -7.37 -0.31 -8.18
CA ALA A 50 -6.75 0.99 -7.97
C ALA A 50 -7.14 1.99 -9.05
N GLU A 51 -7.22 1.56 -10.30
CA GLU A 51 -7.65 2.40 -11.40
C GLU A 51 -9.14 2.75 -11.31
N GLU A 52 -9.99 1.74 -11.11
CA GLU A 52 -11.44 1.95 -11.03
C GLU A 52 -11.85 2.85 -9.87
N GLU A 53 -11.18 2.71 -8.73
CA GLU A 53 -11.49 3.48 -7.51
C GLU A 53 -10.70 4.78 -7.42
N SER A 54 -9.81 5.04 -8.36
CA SER A 54 -8.97 6.25 -8.39
C SER A 54 -8.27 6.50 -7.06
N VAL A 55 -7.58 5.49 -6.55
CA VAL A 55 -6.90 5.60 -5.26
C VAL A 55 -5.62 6.42 -5.37
N ASP A 56 -5.28 7.10 -4.29
CA ASP A 56 -4.06 7.91 -4.21
C ASP A 56 -2.85 7.11 -3.77
N VAL A 57 -3.07 6.05 -2.99
CA VAL A 57 -2.01 5.19 -2.44
C VAL A 57 -2.52 3.77 -2.35
N ILE A 58 -1.64 2.80 -2.61
CA ILE A 58 -1.90 1.39 -2.37
C ILE A 58 -1.10 0.95 -1.16
N GLY A 59 -1.77 0.49 -0.10
CA GLY A 59 -1.15 -0.05 1.10
C GLY A 59 -1.46 -1.53 1.23
N LEU A 60 -0.45 -2.37 1.33
CA LEU A 60 -0.62 -3.81 1.38
C LEU A 60 0.05 -4.42 2.60
N SER A 61 -0.67 -5.33 3.25
CA SER A 61 -0.16 -6.13 4.35
C SER A 61 0.49 -7.39 3.79
N CYS A 62 1.69 -7.69 4.25
CA CYS A 62 2.51 -8.80 3.76
C CYS A 62 2.93 -9.67 4.94
N HIS A 63 2.59 -10.96 4.91
CA HIS A 63 2.89 -11.89 6.01
C HIS A 63 3.58 -13.16 5.54
N SER A 64 3.73 -13.36 4.23
CA SER A 64 4.49 -14.47 3.68
C SER A 64 5.55 -13.94 2.74
N TRP A 65 6.68 -14.61 2.68
CA TRP A 65 7.85 -14.13 1.93
C TRP A 65 7.65 -14.07 0.42
N GLU A 66 6.59 -14.67 -0.13
CA GLU A 66 6.25 -14.53 -1.56
C GLU A 66 5.91 -13.09 -1.95
N TYR A 67 5.71 -12.22 -0.99
CA TYR A 67 5.34 -10.82 -1.26
C TYR A 67 6.37 -10.12 -2.16
N LEU A 68 7.62 -10.55 -2.12
CA LEU A 68 8.66 -9.96 -2.98
C LEU A 68 8.35 -10.16 -4.46
N HIS A 69 7.91 -11.36 -4.82
CA HIS A 69 7.52 -11.67 -6.19
C HIS A 69 6.28 -10.87 -6.62
N TYR A 70 5.26 -10.85 -5.79
CA TYR A 70 4.02 -10.13 -6.10
C TYR A 70 4.24 -8.61 -6.15
N THR A 71 5.17 -8.09 -5.36
CA THR A 71 5.50 -6.67 -5.40
C THR A 71 6.09 -6.28 -6.75
N ASP A 72 7.01 -7.08 -7.28
CA ASP A 72 7.58 -6.84 -8.61
C ASP A 72 6.50 -6.85 -9.69
N GLU A 73 5.57 -7.80 -9.65
CA GLU A 73 4.45 -7.86 -10.59
C GLU A 73 3.54 -6.64 -10.46
N LEU A 74 3.27 -6.21 -9.23
CA LEU A 74 2.40 -5.04 -9.00
C LEU A 74 3.03 -3.78 -9.56
N LEU A 75 4.30 -3.54 -9.28
CA LEU A 75 5.00 -2.36 -9.77
C LEU A 75 5.03 -2.35 -11.30
N ALA A 76 5.31 -3.50 -11.92
CA ALA A 76 5.30 -3.63 -13.38
C ALA A 76 3.89 -3.41 -13.96
N GLY A 77 2.86 -3.93 -13.30
CA GLY A 77 1.47 -3.77 -13.73
C GLY A 77 0.99 -2.32 -13.66
N LEU A 78 1.35 -1.61 -12.61
CA LEU A 78 1.03 -0.19 -12.47
C LEU A 78 1.72 0.63 -13.56
N ALA A 79 2.99 0.37 -13.82
CA ALA A 79 3.74 1.05 -14.87
C ALA A 79 3.14 0.78 -16.25
N ALA A 80 2.78 -0.47 -16.54
CA ALA A 80 2.16 -0.84 -17.82
C ALA A 80 0.80 -0.18 -18.03
N ALA A 81 0.06 0.07 -16.94
CA ALA A 81 -1.24 0.76 -16.99
C ALA A 81 -1.10 2.28 -16.99
N GLY A 82 0.10 2.81 -16.89
CA GLY A 82 0.34 4.25 -16.83
C GLY A 82 -0.08 4.90 -15.51
N LEU A 83 -0.14 4.12 -14.45
CA LEU A 83 -0.58 4.59 -13.13
C LEU A 83 0.62 4.88 -12.24
N ALA A 84 0.77 6.15 -11.84
CA ALA A 84 1.84 6.58 -10.94
C ALA A 84 1.37 6.58 -9.48
N ILE A 85 0.83 5.45 -9.02
CA ILE A 85 0.29 5.31 -7.67
C ILE A 85 1.37 4.76 -6.75
N PRO A 86 1.72 5.45 -5.65
CA PRO A 86 2.71 4.93 -4.71
C PRO A 86 2.21 3.69 -3.98
N VAL A 87 3.12 2.74 -3.76
CA VAL A 87 2.86 1.49 -3.06
C VAL A 87 3.57 1.51 -1.72
N VAL A 88 2.83 1.22 -0.66
CA VAL A 88 3.33 1.09 0.71
C VAL A 88 3.11 -0.35 1.16
N LEU A 89 4.14 -0.97 1.70
CA LEU A 89 4.06 -2.33 2.22
C LEU A 89 4.26 -2.32 3.73
N GLY A 90 3.58 -3.22 4.42
CA GLY A 90 3.75 -3.42 5.85
C GLY A 90 3.59 -4.88 6.20
N GLY A 91 4.32 -5.36 7.21
CA GLY A 91 4.18 -6.72 7.66
C GLY A 91 5.35 -7.21 8.48
N SER A 92 5.10 -8.26 9.27
CA SER A 92 6.08 -8.83 10.18
C SER A 92 7.26 -9.51 9.47
N VAL A 93 7.10 -9.88 8.20
CA VAL A 93 8.15 -10.56 7.43
C VAL A 93 9.15 -9.59 6.80
N ILE A 94 8.87 -8.29 6.81
CA ILE A 94 9.73 -7.30 6.17
C ILE A 94 10.92 -6.99 7.08
N THR A 95 12.11 -7.38 6.65
CA THR A 95 13.36 -7.10 7.36
C THR A 95 13.93 -5.74 6.93
N ALA A 96 14.93 -5.25 7.67
CA ALA A 96 15.62 -4.02 7.28
C ALA A 96 16.29 -4.16 5.90
N ALA A 97 16.85 -5.32 5.60
CA ALA A 97 17.46 -5.60 4.29
C ALA A 97 16.41 -5.60 3.18
N ASP A 98 15.26 -6.23 3.42
CA ASP A 98 14.15 -6.24 2.46
C ASP A 98 13.62 -4.83 2.21
N ARG A 99 13.51 -4.04 3.28
CA ARG A 99 13.06 -2.65 3.18
C ARG A 99 13.95 -1.84 2.23
N ALA A 100 15.28 -1.95 2.39
CA ALA A 100 16.20 -1.26 1.50
C ALA A 100 16.03 -1.69 0.04
N THR A 101 15.89 -3.00 -0.19
CA THR A 101 15.67 -3.56 -1.53
C THR A 101 14.35 -3.06 -2.14
N LEU A 102 13.28 -3.05 -1.36
CA LEU A 102 11.96 -2.59 -1.82
C LEU A 102 11.99 -1.11 -2.19
N LEU A 103 12.61 -0.28 -1.38
CA LEU A 103 12.74 1.14 -1.69
C LEU A 103 13.54 1.37 -2.97
N ALA A 104 14.60 0.59 -3.18
CA ALA A 104 15.38 0.65 -4.42
C ALA A 104 14.58 0.24 -5.66
N LYS A 105 13.59 -0.64 -5.50
CA LYS A 105 12.70 -1.07 -6.59
C LYS A 105 11.59 -0.08 -6.92
N GLY A 106 11.36 0.91 -6.08
CA GLY A 106 10.34 1.91 -6.31
C GLY A 106 9.14 1.87 -5.36
N VAL A 107 9.16 1.01 -4.34
CA VAL A 107 8.18 1.04 -3.26
C VAL A 107 8.36 2.35 -2.49
N ALA A 108 7.26 3.05 -2.21
CA ALA A 108 7.32 4.37 -1.58
C ALA A 108 7.69 4.32 -0.10
N ALA A 109 7.25 3.28 0.61
CA ALA A 109 7.58 3.05 2.01
C ALA A 109 7.35 1.59 2.37
N ALA A 110 8.09 1.09 3.35
CA ALA A 110 7.92 -0.26 3.86
C ALA A 110 8.06 -0.25 5.38
N PHE A 111 7.10 -0.86 6.06
CA PHE A 111 7.04 -0.93 7.52
C PHE A 111 7.21 -2.37 7.97
N GLY A 112 8.21 -2.61 8.80
CA GLY A 112 8.43 -3.89 9.43
C GLY A 112 7.75 -3.99 10.80
N PRO A 113 8.11 -5.01 11.60
CA PRO A 113 7.58 -5.16 12.95
C PRO A 113 7.88 -3.92 13.81
N GLY A 114 6.94 -3.52 14.64
CA GLY A 114 7.11 -2.40 15.56
C GLY A 114 6.88 -1.03 14.95
N ALA A 115 6.37 -0.94 13.73
CA ALA A 115 6.01 0.36 13.14
C ALA A 115 4.94 1.05 13.97
N LEU A 116 5.11 2.36 14.18
CA LEU A 116 4.18 3.15 14.99
C LEU A 116 3.00 3.63 14.14
N PRO A 117 1.78 3.63 14.69
CA PRO A 117 0.60 4.13 13.97
C PRO A 117 0.77 5.54 13.42
N GLU A 118 1.35 6.44 14.20
CA GLU A 118 1.57 7.82 13.77
C GLU A 118 2.51 7.93 12.57
N ASP A 119 3.48 7.03 12.44
CA ASP A 119 4.39 7.02 11.31
C ASP A 119 3.70 6.55 10.03
N ILE A 120 2.80 5.58 10.17
CA ILE A 120 1.99 5.10 9.04
C ILE A 120 1.08 6.23 8.54
N ILE A 121 0.39 6.91 9.44
CA ILE A 121 -0.50 8.02 9.10
C ILE A 121 0.28 9.15 8.43
N ALA A 122 1.42 9.54 8.99
CA ALA A 122 2.24 10.62 8.45
C ALA A 122 2.74 10.28 7.04
N THR A 123 3.15 9.04 6.81
CA THR A 123 3.60 8.58 5.51
C THR A 123 2.47 8.66 4.47
N MET A 124 1.28 8.18 4.83
CA MET A 124 0.13 8.22 3.92
C MET A 124 -0.26 9.66 3.59
N ARG A 125 -0.28 10.56 4.57
CA ARG A 125 -0.57 11.98 4.32
C ARG A 125 0.43 12.60 3.37
N ARG A 126 1.71 12.31 3.56
CA ARG A 126 2.78 12.81 2.69
C ARG A 126 2.61 12.32 1.26
N LEU A 127 2.31 11.04 1.08
CA LEU A 127 2.16 10.45 -0.25
C LEU A 127 0.91 10.96 -0.97
N VAL A 128 -0.21 11.12 -0.26
CA VAL A 128 -1.42 11.71 -0.84
C VAL A 128 -1.16 13.14 -1.28
N ALA A 129 -0.50 13.93 -0.44
CA ALA A 129 -0.19 15.33 -0.77
C ALA A 129 0.77 15.43 -1.96
N ALA A 130 1.74 14.54 -2.07
CA ALA A 130 2.70 14.53 -3.18
C ALA A 130 2.06 14.16 -4.51
N GLY A 131 0.97 13.39 -4.49
CA GLY A 131 0.23 12.98 -5.69
C GLY A 131 -0.69 14.08 -6.24
N VAL A 132 -0.93 15.15 -5.48
CA VAL A 132 -1.71 16.29 -5.96
C VAL A 132 -0.82 17.15 -6.84
N ALA A 133 -1.19 17.29 -8.11
CA ALA A 133 -0.43 18.12 -9.04
C ALA A 133 -0.41 19.57 -8.55
N PRO A 134 0.76 20.23 -8.51
CA PRO A 134 0.82 21.63 -8.14
C PRO A 134 0.04 22.47 -9.15
N PRO A 135 -0.57 23.58 -8.74
CA PRO A 135 -1.25 24.47 -9.68
C PRO A 135 -0.27 25.01 -10.72
N PRO A 136 -0.73 25.21 -11.94
CA PRO A 136 0.12 25.71 -13.00
C PRO A 136 0.65 27.14 -12.70
#